data_61639a84939dcbe9e6f75c7111e45f53
#
_entry.id   61639a84939dcbe9e6f75c7111e45f53
#
_cell.length_a   1.000
_cell.length_b   1.000
_cell.length_c   1.000
_cell.angle_alpha   90.00
_cell.angle_beta   90.00
_cell.angle_gamma   90.00
#
_symmetry.space_group_name_H-M   'P 1'
#
loop_
_entity.id
_entity.type
_entity.pdbx_description
1 polymer ?
#
loop_
_entity_poly.entity_id
_entity_poly.type
_entity_poly.pdbx_seq_one_letter_code
_entity_poly.pdbx_strand_id
1 'polypeptide(L)'
;MVSDRSGQRRPGKSRVPGALRSRVYLHIGEPKTGTTFLQQVMWSNHAQLAAQGIVLPGYSHRDHSRASRDLREAPRVAGDPAASWAGEWDVLTGQALRAPWAAVISDEVLAACNPPQADRGIRSLLPAEIHVVLTVRDTASLLRAEWQETVKCRATVPWEEWLAGVMGTASAADRRRRSWFWTVHDTLATLRMWSRHIPPDHVHVITVPRQGPAEALWARFAAVLGIESSRIDVPSARVNCSLGLAEAEFLRRMNEALPDGMPDWFYTRNIKQILAHQVLSTRSAQPRLALPTAQQEWASEQSEILFAGLRDAKYHLVGDLHDLLPPPASGRYVSPASVPTQQLLDAAVHAAAALADHQFRASHPVRAEPQRPRGLRQRASKLEWAVLNGLWTRRLLHNTSHLAPVRRLRVVIWCLLTHPARHRPNPAVAGDLVDGGGENRTPSPGRGRIRART
;
A
#
# COMPACT_ATOMS: atom_id res chain seq x y z
N MET A 1 13.20 -27.65 76.72
CA MET A 1 13.73 -28.20 75.46
C MET A 1 12.95 -27.57 74.32
N VAL A 2 13.53 -26.55 73.75
CA VAL A 2 12.92 -25.75 72.70
C VAL A 2 13.56 -26.23 71.39
N SER A 3 12.75 -26.72 70.47
CA SER A 3 13.20 -27.14 69.09
C SER A 3 12.83 -26.04 68.09
N ASP A 4 13.86 -25.37 67.64
CA ASP A 4 13.86 -24.39 66.59
C ASP A 4 13.73 -25.10 65.21
N ARG A 5 12.69 -24.73 64.46
CA ARG A 5 12.57 -25.13 63.04
C ARG A 5 12.59 -23.85 62.16
N SER A 6 13.77 -23.48 61.78
CA SER A 6 14.03 -22.48 60.72
C SER A 6 13.50 -22.96 59.38
N GLY A 7 12.34 -22.46 58.98
CA GLY A 7 11.78 -22.64 57.64
C GLY A 7 12.52 -21.79 56.60
N GLN A 8 13.35 -22.40 55.79
CA GLN A 8 13.94 -21.78 54.60
C GLN A 8 12.84 -21.42 53.60
N ARG A 9 12.56 -20.13 53.43
CA ARG A 9 11.76 -19.60 52.34
C ARG A 9 12.54 -19.79 51.00
N ARG A 10 11.98 -20.62 50.12
CA ARG A 10 12.48 -20.70 48.73
C ARG A 10 12.33 -19.32 48.04
N PRO A 11 13.35 -18.85 47.30
CA PRO A 11 13.26 -17.60 46.57
C PRO A 11 12.18 -17.74 45.50
N GLY A 12 11.25 -16.79 45.51
CA GLY A 12 10.18 -16.71 44.53
C GLY A 12 10.74 -16.63 43.13
N LYS A 13 10.21 -17.46 42.24
CA LYS A 13 10.49 -17.36 40.79
C LYS A 13 10.21 -15.93 40.35
N SER A 14 11.27 -15.20 39.98
CA SER A 14 11.14 -13.89 39.35
C SER A 14 10.25 -14.06 38.10
N ARG A 15 9.13 -13.40 38.07
CA ARG A 15 8.33 -13.24 36.86
C ARG A 15 9.24 -12.55 35.85
N VAL A 16 9.63 -13.28 34.78
CA VAL A 16 10.22 -12.71 33.58
C VAL A 16 9.23 -11.64 33.12
N PRO A 17 9.64 -10.37 32.91
CA PRO A 17 8.76 -9.38 32.35
C PRO A 17 8.21 -9.95 31.04
N GLY A 18 6.88 -9.93 30.84
CA GLY A 18 6.22 -10.53 29.71
C GLY A 18 6.89 -10.06 28.42
N ALA A 19 7.34 -11.00 27.61
CA ALA A 19 7.85 -10.70 26.29
C ALA A 19 6.83 -9.78 25.59
N LEU A 20 7.26 -8.59 25.19
CA LEU A 20 6.44 -7.64 24.45
C LEU A 20 5.87 -8.40 23.23
N ARG A 21 4.54 -8.56 23.22
CA ARG A 21 3.89 -9.18 22.07
C ARG A 21 4.13 -8.29 20.84
N SER A 22 4.56 -8.88 19.73
CA SER A 22 4.67 -8.13 18.49
C SER A 22 3.29 -7.60 18.10
N ARG A 23 3.22 -6.38 17.54
CA ARG A 23 1.98 -5.79 17.06
C ARG A 23 1.82 -6.07 15.58
N VAL A 24 0.58 -6.28 15.14
CA VAL A 24 0.28 -6.35 13.72
C VAL A 24 -0.84 -5.37 13.39
N TYR A 25 -0.51 -4.38 12.58
CA TYR A 25 -1.48 -3.45 12.02
C TYR A 25 -2.00 -4.03 10.72
N LEU A 26 -3.28 -4.36 10.69
CA LEU A 26 -3.98 -4.91 9.54
C LEU A 26 -4.80 -3.80 8.88
N HIS A 27 -4.21 -3.14 7.87
CA HIS A 27 -4.87 -2.09 7.10
C HIS A 27 -5.74 -2.74 6.02
N ILE A 28 -7.04 -2.76 6.27
CA ILE A 28 -8.03 -3.55 5.52
C ILE A 28 -8.76 -2.75 4.44
N GLY A 29 -8.40 -1.52 4.20
CA GLY A 29 -9.04 -0.65 3.22
C GLY A 29 -9.55 0.65 3.82
N GLU A 30 -10.57 1.27 3.23
CA GLU A 30 -11.36 0.83 2.07
C GLU A 30 -10.68 1.20 0.74
N PRO A 31 -11.06 0.58 -0.39
CA PRO A 31 -10.67 1.10 -1.70
C PRO A 31 -11.06 2.58 -1.86
N LYS A 32 -10.33 3.34 -2.67
CA LYS A 32 -10.60 4.77 -2.98
C LYS A 32 -10.51 5.75 -1.80
N THR A 33 -9.94 5.32 -0.70
CA THR A 33 -9.67 6.16 0.48
C THR A 33 -8.20 6.54 0.65
N GLY A 34 -7.42 6.49 -0.44
CA GLY A 34 -5.99 6.84 -0.42
C GLY A 34 -5.06 5.68 -0.10
N THR A 35 -5.54 4.44 -0.10
CA THR A 35 -4.76 3.22 0.19
C THR A 35 -3.52 3.08 -0.67
N THR A 36 -3.63 3.31 -1.99
CA THR A 36 -2.49 3.28 -2.92
C THR A 36 -1.40 4.29 -2.55
N PHE A 37 -1.80 5.50 -2.12
CA PHE A 37 -0.86 6.52 -1.65
C PHE A 37 -0.14 6.07 -0.38
N LEU A 38 -0.87 5.59 0.63
CA LEU A 38 -0.30 5.09 1.87
C LEU A 38 0.66 3.91 1.63
N GLN A 39 0.27 2.97 0.77
CA GLN A 39 1.11 1.84 0.37
C GLN A 39 2.37 2.31 -0.34
N GLN A 40 2.26 3.28 -1.27
CA GLN A 40 3.43 3.84 -1.94
C GLN A 40 4.38 4.52 -0.96
N VAL A 41 3.87 5.34 -0.02
CA VAL A 41 4.69 5.96 1.03
C VAL A 41 5.41 4.89 1.85
N MET A 42 4.68 3.88 2.32
CA MET A 42 5.26 2.81 3.14
C MET A 42 6.36 2.03 2.40
N TRP A 43 6.10 1.59 1.17
CA TRP A 43 7.06 0.80 0.39
C TRP A 43 8.27 1.60 -0.08
N SER A 44 8.11 2.89 -0.37
CA SER A 44 9.22 3.78 -0.71
C SER A 44 10.13 4.05 0.48
N ASN A 45 9.61 3.96 1.69
CA ASN A 45 10.32 4.26 2.94
C ASN A 45 10.47 3.02 3.86
N HIS A 46 10.48 1.82 3.30
CA HIS A 46 10.51 0.60 4.12
C HIS A 46 11.72 0.53 5.09
N ALA A 47 12.88 1.10 4.70
CA ALA A 47 14.06 1.15 5.54
C ALA A 47 13.90 2.14 6.71
N GLN A 48 13.30 3.32 6.46
CA GLN A 48 13.01 4.34 7.47
C GLN A 48 11.93 3.86 8.45
N LEU A 49 10.93 3.11 7.95
CA LEU A 49 9.92 2.46 8.78
C LEU A 49 10.55 1.39 9.68
N ALA A 50 11.43 0.55 9.13
CA ALA A 50 12.15 -0.46 9.90
C ALA A 50 13.05 0.17 10.99
N ALA A 51 13.68 1.32 10.72
CA ALA A 51 14.42 2.08 11.71
C ALA A 51 13.55 2.62 12.85
N GLN A 52 12.25 2.78 12.63
CA GLN A 52 11.25 3.15 13.63
C GLN A 52 10.48 1.93 14.20
N GLY A 53 10.93 0.72 13.91
CA GLY A 53 10.37 -0.52 14.45
C GLY A 53 9.19 -1.10 13.65
N ILE A 54 8.85 -0.55 12.49
CA ILE A 54 7.74 -1.01 11.65
C ILE A 54 8.29 -1.83 10.47
N VAL A 55 7.85 -3.07 10.35
CA VAL A 55 8.22 -3.98 9.26
C VAL A 55 7.05 -4.16 8.30
N LEU A 56 7.33 -4.11 7.00
CA LEU A 56 6.41 -4.54 5.96
C LEU A 56 6.79 -5.99 5.59
N PRO A 57 5.98 -6.99 5.92
CA PRO A 57 6.26 -8.37 5.53
C PRO A 57 6.17 -8.53 4.01
N GLY A 58 6.94 -9.44 3.45
CA GLY A 58 7.06 -9.59 1.99
C GLY A 58 8.18 -8.74 1.40
N TYR A 59 8.23 -8.68 0.08
CA TYR A 59 9.23 -7.95 -0.69
C TYR A 59 8.64 -6.76 -1.45
N SER A 60 7.31 -6.74 -1.59
CA SER A 60 6.60 -5.71 -2.32
C SER A 60 5.11 -5.70 -1.92
N HIS A 61 4.42 -4.62 -2.26
CA HIS A 61 2.97 -4.53 -2.16
C HIS A 61 2.22 -5.70 -2.87
N ARG A 62 2.82 -6.28 -3.93
CA ARG A 62 2.21 -7.43 -4.63
C ARG A 62 2.08 -8.66 -3.74
N ASP A 63 2.99 -8.84 -2.78
CA ASP A 63 2.92 -9.98 -1.87
C ASP A 63 1.74 -9.83 -0.91
N HIS A 64 1.42 -8.60 -0.45
CA HIS A 64 0.20 -8.32 0.31
C HIS A 64 -1.06 -8.60 -0.52
N SER A 65 -1.07 -8.16 -1.78
CA SER A 65 -2.20 -8.38 -2.69
C SER A 65 -2.43 -9.87 -3.00
N ARG A 66 -1.37 -10.66 -3.15
CA ARG A 66 -1.46 -12.13 -3.33
C ARG A 66 -1.99 -12.81 -2.07
N ALA A 67 -1.47 -12.42 -0.91
CA ALA A 67 -1.90 -12.94 0.38
C ALA A 67 -3.39 -12.62 0.64
N SER A 68 -3.84 -11.41 0.33
CA SER A 68 -5.26 -11.04 0.44
C SER A 68 -6.16 -11.85 -0.48
N ARG A 69 -5.70 -12.18 -1.69
CA ARG A 69 -6.43 -13.06 -2.61
C ARG A 69 -6.49 -14.49 -2.10
N ASP A 70 -5.43 -15.00 -1.48
CA ASP A 70 -5.41 -16.32 -0.83
C ASP A 70 -6.40 -16.36 0.34
N LEU A 71 -6.37 -15.36 1.24
CA LEU A 71 -7.29 -15.26 2.36
C LEU A 71 -8.76 -15.24 1.90
N ARG A 72 -9.04 -14.51 0.83
CA ARG A 72 -10.37 -14.38 0.24
C ARG A 72 -10.78 -15.56 -0.65
N GLU A 73 -9.89 -16.54 -0.85
CA GLU A 73 -10.15 -17.67 -1.76
C GLU A 73 -10.56 -17.18 -3.16
N ALA A 74 -9.95 -16.03 -3.58
CA ALA A 74 -10.30 -15.41 -4.85
C ALA A 74 -10.02 -16.35 -6.03
N PRO A 75 -10.89 -16.38 -7.05
CA PRO A 75 -10.69 -17.24 -8.21
C PRO A 75 -9.37 -16.94 -8.90
N ARG A 76 -8.73 -17.97 -9.44
CA ARG A 76 -7.50 -17.82 -10.22
C ARG A 76 -7.79 -17.09 -11.52
N VAL A 77 -6.86 -16.26 -11.96
CA VAL A 77 -6.92 -15.65 -13.28
C VAL A 77 -6.65 -16.76 -14.31
N ALA A 78 -7.61 -17.02 -15.17
CA ALA A 78 -7.46 -18.04 -16.21
C ALA A 78 -6.26 -17.71 -17.12
N GLY A 79 -5.41 -18.72 -17.39
CA GLY A 79 -4.26 -18.58 -18.29
C GLY A 79 -3.00 -17.96 -17.68
N ASP A 80 -2.97 -17.60 -16.39
CA ASP A 80 -1.76 -17.14 -15.70
C ASP A 80 -1.20 -18.27 -14.79
N PRO A 81 -0.11 -18.93 -15.18
CA PRO A 81 0.52 -19.97 -14.36
C PRO A 81 1.14 -19.43 -13.06
N ALA A 82 1.38 -18.12 -12.97
CA ALA A 82 1.82 -17.45 -11.76
C ALA A 82 0.67 -17.09 -10.81
N ALA A 83 -0.57 -17.35 -11.19
CA ALA A 83 -1.78 -17.02 -10.45
C ALA A 83 -2.13 -17.98 -9.30
N SER A 84 -1.17 -18.80 -8.84
CA SER A 84 -1.37 -19.56 -7.60
C SER A 84 -0.96 -18.69 -6.42
N TRP A 85 -1.95 -18.31 -5.62
CA TRP A 85 -1.72 -17.59 -4.35
C TRP A 85 -1.98 -18.45 -3.12
N ALA A 86 -2.21 -19.76 -3.30
CA ALA A 86 -2.44 -20.68 -2.18
C ALA A 86 -1.25 -20.71 -1.22
N GLY A 87 -1.53 -20.43 0.07
CA GLY A 87 -0.54 -20.37 1.15
C GLY A 87 0.21 -19.04 1.27
N GLU A 88 -0.04 -18.06 0.40
CA GLU A 88 0.61 -16.74 0.48
C GLU A 88 0.19 -15.96 1.74
N TRP A 89 -1.05 -16.15 2.22
CA TRP A 89 -1.48 -15.57 3.48
C TRP A 89 -0.67 -16.11 4.66
N ASP A 90 -0.48 -17.40 4.74
CA ASP A 90 0.26 -18.06 5.84
C ASP A 90 1.75 -17.68 5.81
N VAL A 91 2.33 -17.51 4.62
CA VAL A 91 3.70 -17.03 4.45
C VAL A 91 3.83 -15.58 4.95
N LEU A 92 2.90 -14.70 4.56
CA LEU A 92 2.93 -13.29 4.92
C LEU A 92 2.73 -13.08 6.43
N THR A 93 1.73 -13.74 7.02
CA THR A 93 1.45 -13.67 8.45
C THR A 93 2.57 -14.27 9.27
N GLY A 94 3.17 -15.38 8.83
CA GLY A 94 4.35 -15.95 9.46
C GLY A 94 5.56 -15.00 9.44
N GLN A 95 5.70 -14.12 8.45
CA GLN A 95 6.71 -13.06 8.46
C GLN A 95 6.33 -11.91 9.42
N ALA A 96 5.06 -11.51 9.42
CA ALA A 96 4.55 -10.48 10.33
C ALA A 96 4.77 -10.85 11.80
N LEU A 97 4.48 -12.08 12.19
CA LEU A 97 4.69 -12.59 13.54
C LEU A 97 6.15 -12.64 13.99
N ARG A 98 7.09 -12.59 13.06
CA ARG A 98 8.54 -12.52 13.35
C ARG A 98 9.07 -11.10 13.44
N ALA A 99 8.23 -10.08 13.20
CA ALA A 99 8.63 -8.69 13.36
C ALA A 99 9.02 -8.42 14.82
N PRO A 100 10.16 -7.72 15.07
CA PRO A 100 10.65 -7.53 16.43
C PRO A 100 9.74 -6.60 17.26
N TRP A 101 9.05 -5.66 16.64
CA TRP A 101 8.20 -4.66 17.30
C TRP A 101 6.79 -4.64 16.72
N ALA A 102 6.67 -4.27 15.44
CA ALA A 102 5.39 -4.23 14.78
C ALA A 102 5.53 -4.55 13.28
N ALA A 103 4.46 -5.10 12.71
CA ALA A 103 4.31 -5.30 11.27
C ALA A 103 3.07 -4.60 10.74
N VAL A 104 3.10 -4.17 9.48
CA VAL A 104 1.92 -3.66 8.76
C VAL A 104 1.63 -4.55 7.57
N ILE A 105 0.44 -5.13 7.53
CA ILE A 105 -0.15 -5.78 6.35
C ILE A 105 -1.19 -4.80 5.79
N SER A 106 -1.07 -4.44 4.53
CA SER A 106 -1.95 -3.43 3.91
C SER A 106 -2.42 -3.89 2.54
N ASP A 107 -3.72 -4.16 2.43
CA ASP A 107 -4.38 -4.37 1.15
C ASP A 107 -5.87 -4.05 1.26
N GLU A 108 -6.38 -3.17 0.38
CA GLU A 108 -7.76 -2.67 0.45
C GLU A 108 -8.83 -3.71 0.11
N VAL A 109 -8.48 -4.79 -0.58
CA VAL A 109 -9.46 -5.84 -0.88
C VAL A 109 -9.75 -6.76 0.31
N LEU A 110 -9.04 -6.61 1.42
CA LEU A 110 -9.40 -7.24 2.69
C LEU A 110 -10.78 -6.79 3.18
N ALA A 111 -11.23 -5.58 2.83
CA ALA A 111 -12.59 -5.12 3.09
C ALA A 111 -13.66 -6.07 2.49
N ALA A 112 -13.34 -6.76 1.39
CA ALA A 112 -14.24 -7.70 0.72
C ALA A 112 -14.24 -9.12 1.31
N CYS A 113 -13.55 -9.38 2.40
CA CYS A 113 -13.64 -10.65 3.10
C CYS A 113 -15.06 -10.93 3.61
N ASN A 114 -15.44 -12.19 3.65
CA ASN A 114 -16.61 -12.64 4.40
C ASN A 114 -16.23 -12.96 5.86
N PRO A 115 -17.20 -13.18 6.77
CA PRO A 115 -16.91 -13.43 8.20
C PRO A 115 -15.95 -14.60 8.46
N PRO A 116 -16.08 -15.80 7.84
CA PRO A 116 -15.10 -16.87 8.00
C PRO A 116 -13.68 -16.49 7.57
N GLN A 117 -13.53 -15.72 6.49
CA GLN A 117 -12.24 -15.25 5.99
C GLN A 117 -11.61 -14.22 6.94
N ALA A 118 -12.40 -13.27 7.45
CA ALA A 118 -11.93 -12.32 8.46
C ALA A 118 -11.50 -13.03 9.75
N ASP A 119 -12.27 -14.00 10.23
CA ASP A 119 -11.92 -14.84 11.40
C ASP A 119 -10.63 -15.65 11.16
N ARG A 120 -10.43 -16.21 9.97
CA ARG A 120 -9.16 -16.85 9.58
C ARG A 120 -8.01 -15.84 9.61
N GLY A 121 -8.23 -14.66 9.05
CA GLY A 121 -7.25 -13.57 9.03
C GLY A 121 -6.77 -13.20 10.42
N ILE A 122 -7.68 -12.98 11.37
CA ILE A 122 -7.37 -12.66 12.75
C ILE A 122 -6.66 -13.83 13.46
N ARG A 123 -7.19 -15.04 13.35
CA ARG A 123 -6.61 -16.23 14.02
C ARG A 123 -5.18 -16.53 13.58
N SER A 124 -4.85 -16.31 12.29
CA SER A 124 -3.51 -16.54 11.76
C SER A 124 -2.46 -15.57 12.28
N LEU A 125 -2.87 -14.47 12.90
CA LEU A 125 -1.99 -13.46 13.49
C LEU A 125 -1.79 -13.62 15.01
N LEU A 126 -2.50 -14.56 15.64
CA LEU A 126 -2.27 -14.85 17.06
C LEU A 126 -0.89 -15.50 17.26
N PRO A 127 -0.17 -15.21 18.36
CA PRO A 127 -0.58 -14.43 19.54
C PRO A 127 -0.21 -12.94 19.51
N ALA A 128 0.00 -12.32 18.34
CA ALA A 128 0.31 -10.89 18.25
C ALA A 128 -0.84 -10.02 18.82
N GLU A 129 -0.51 -8.79 19.20
CA GLU A 129 -1.48 -7.73 19.46
C GLU A 129 -1.95 -7.18 18.10
N ILE A 130 -3.21 -7.39 17.77
CA ILE A 130 -3.76 -7.07 16.45
C ILE A 130 -4.47 -5.72 16.50
N HIS A 131 -4.11 -4.84 15.57
CA HIS A 131 -4.74 -3.57 15.33
C HIS A 131 -5.37 -3.56 13.95
N VAL A 132 -6.68 -3.34 13.87
CA VAL A 132 -7.40 -3.19 12.60
C VAL A 132 -7.39 -1.72 12.22
N VAL A 133 -6.98 -1.39 11.01
CA VAL A 133 -6.91 -0.01 10.48
C VAL A 133 -7.79 0.09 9.25
N LEU A 134 -8.71 1.06 9.24
CA LEU A 134 -9.58 1.35 8.13
C LEU A 134 -9.54 2.83 7.80
N THR A 135 -9.26 3.18 6.55
CA THR A 135 -9.40 4.54 6.03
C THR A 135 -10.79 4.71 5.45
N VAL A 136 -11.45 5.82 5.77
CA VAL A 136 -12.86 6.08 5.39
C VAL A 136 -13.02 7.43 4.71
N ARG A 137 -14.00 7.54 3.81
CA ARG A 137 -14.25 8.75 3.01
C ARG A 137 -15.75 8.95 2.81
N ASP A 138 -16.14 10.18 2.44
CA ASP A 138 -17.53 10.51 2.11
C ASP A 138 -18.08 9.68 0.94
N THR A 139 -19.36 9.30 1.03
CA THR A 139 -20.02 8.42 0.07
C THR A 139 -20.08 9.01 -1.34
N ALA A 140 -20.28 10.33 -1.48
CA ALA A 140 -20.34 10.98 -2.78
C ALA A 140 -19.01 10.87 -3.55
N SER A 141 -17.89 11.01 -2.85
CA SER A 141 -16.54 10.81 -3.44
C SER A 141 -16.27 9.35 -3.77
N LEU A 142 -16.71 8.42 -2.91
CA LEU A 142 -16.58 6.98 -3.17
C LEU A 142 -17.35 6.56 -4.43
N LEU A 143 -18.58 6.99 -4.59
CA LEU A 143 -19.40 6.68 -5.78
C LEU A 143 -18.68 7.10 -7.07
N ARG A 144 -18.21 8.35 -7.12
CA ARG A 144 -17.48 8.87 -8.30
C ARG A 144 -16.19 8.10 -8.59
N ALA A 145 -15.44 7.79 -7.56
CA ALA A 145 -14.15 7.10 -7.71
C ALA A 145 -14.34 5.63 -8.09
N GLU A 146 -15.36 4.97 -7.57
CA GLU A 146 -15.59 3.55 -7.80
C GLU A 146 -16.17 3.28 -9.19
N TRP A 147 -17.10 4.11 -9.69
CA TRP A 147 -17.55 3.98 -11.07
C TRP A 147 -16.40 4.14 -12.07
N GLN A 148 -15.55 5.16 -11.87
CA GLN A 148 -14.37 5.33 -12.73
C GLN A 148 -13.42 4.13 -12.66
N GLU A 149 -13.27 3.51 -11.49
CA GLU A 149 -12.46 2.30 -11.36
C GLU A 149 -13.11 1.10 -12.05
N THR A 150 -14.43 0.97 -11.92
CA THR A 150 -15.22 -0.05 -12.61
C THR A 150 -15.03 0.06 -14.13
N VAL A 151 -15.09 1.27 -14.69
CA VAL A 151 -14.80 1.53 -16.11
C VAL A 151 -13.32 1.19 -16.46
N LYS A 152 -12.36 1.57 -15.62
CA LYS A 152 -10.94 1.19 -15.80
C LYS A 152 -10.72 -0.32 -15.69
N CYS A 153 -11.63 -1.06 -15.09
CA CYS A 153 -11.64 -2.51 -15.01
C CYS A 153 -12.52 -3.18 -16.10
N ARG A 154 -12.70 -2.50 -17.24
CA ARG A 154 -13.37 -3.02 -18.43
C ARG A 154 -14.90 -3.00 -18.39
N ALA A 155 -15.52 -2.39 -17.39
CA ALA A 155 -16.97 -2.29 -17.39
C ALA A 155 -17.47 -1.30 -18.46
N THR A 156 -18.70 -1.58 -18.94
CA THR A 156 -19.40 -0.82 -19.98
C THR A 156 -20.64 -0.10 -19.45
N VAL A 157 -21.02 -0.35 -18.19
CA VAL A 157 -22.23 0.18 -17.59
C VAL A 157 -22.22 1.71 -17.53
N PRO A 158 -23.25 2.41 -18.02
CA PRO A 158 -23.39 3.86 -17.91
C PRO A 158 -23.48 4.34 -16.47
N TRP A 159 -23.07 5.58 -16.24
CA TRP A 159 -23.02 6.18 -14.89
C TRP A 159 -24.35 6.11 -14.14
N GLU A 160 -25.43 6.55 -14.78
CA GLU A 160 -26.75 6.61 -14.17
C GLU A 160 -27.32 5.22 -13.86
N GLU A 161 -27.07 4.25 -14.74
CA GLU A 161 -27.44 2.85 -14.54
C GLU A 161 -26.65 2.23 -13.39
N TRP A 162 -25.35 2.49 -13.33
CA TRP A 162 -24.51 2.03 -12.23
C TRP A 162 -24.94 2.61 -10.90
N LEU A 163 -25.25 3.92 -10.85
CA LEU A 163 -25.79 4.58 -9.65
C LEU A 163 -27.11 3.93 -9.21
N ALA A 164 -28.04 3.72 -10.13
CA ALA A 164 -29.31 3.06 -9.82
C ALA A 164 -29.09 1.65 -9.25
N GLY A 165 -28.12 0.92 -9.78
CA GLY A 165 -27.74 -0.39 -9.25
C GLY A 165 -27.16 -0.34 -7.84
N VAL A 166 -26.36 0.67 -7.50
CA VAL A 166 -25.78 0.86 -6.17
C VAL A 166 -26.86 1.29 -5.16
N MET A 167 -27.74 2.19 -5.57
CA MET A 167 -28.78 2.79 -4.72
C MET A 167 -30.03 1.92 -4.59
N GLY A 168 -30.13 0.81 -5.34
CA GLY A 168 -31.34 -0.02 -5.41
C GLY A 168 -31.91 -0.42 -4.05
N THR A 169 -33.22 -0.71 -4.03
CA THR A 169 -34.05 -0.93 -2.84
C THR A 169 -33.83 -2.26 -2.10
N ALA A 170 -32.85 -3.05 -2.49
CA ALA A 170 -32.53 -4.32 -1.85
C ALA A 170 -32.09 -4.16 -0.38
N SER A 171 -32.30 -5.18 0.45
CA SER A 171 -31.82 -5.20 1.83
C SER A 171 -30.30 -4.99 1.89
N ALA A 172 -29.76 -4.52 3.02
CA ALA A 172 -28.31 -4.33 3.18
C ALA A 172 -27.52 -5.62 2.86
N ALA A 173 -28.03 -6.80 3.27
CA ALA A 173 -27.40 -8.09 2.98
C ALA A 173 -27.44 -8.42 1.48
N ASP A 174 -28.53 -8.09 0.79
CA ASP A 174 -28.66 -8.32 -0.65
C ASP A 174 -27.81 -7.36 -1.46
N ARG A 175 -27.69 -6.11 -1.03
CA ARG A 175 -26.77 -5.12 -1.65
C ARG A 175 -25.34 -5.62 -1.61
N ARG A 176 -24.82 -6.09 -0.46
CA ARG A 176 -23.46 -6.65 -0.37
C ARG A 176 -23.22 -7.84 -1.30
N ARG A 177 -24.20 -8.70 -1.47
CA ARG A 177 -24.07 -9.87 -2.37
C ARG A 177 -24.08 -9.51 -3.85
N ARG A 178 -24.76 -8.46 -4.24
CA ARG A 178 -25.01 -8.12 -5.65
C ARG A 178 -24.15 -6.99 -6.18
N SER A 179 -23.56 -6.17 -5.30
CA SER A 179 -22.80 -5.00 -5.69
C SER A 179 -21.39 -5.04 -5.08
N TRP A 180 -20.37 -4.99 -5.94
CA TRP A 180 -18.99 -4.82 -5.50
C TRP A 180 -18.83 -3.58 -4.62
N PHE A 181 -19.51 -2.47 -4.96
CA PHE A 181 -19.50 -1.25 -4.17
C PHE A 181 -19.82 -1.55 -2.69
N TRP A 182 -20.97 -2.16 -2.43
CA TRP A 182 -21.37 -2.47 -1.05
C TRP A 182 -20.55 -3.56 -0.39
N THR A 183 -19.93 -4.42 -1.17
CA THR A 183 -19.01 -5.44 -0.63
C THR A 183 -17.81 -4.80 0.05
N VAL A 184 -17.30 -3.68 -0.49
CA VAL A 184 -16.07 -3.03 0.00
C VAL A 184 -16.31 -1.71 0.74
N HIS A 185 -17.50 -1.09 0.60
CA HIS A 185 -17.82 0.22 1.17
C HIS A 185 -18.97 0.20 2.19
N ASP A 186 -19.40 -0.98 2.65
CA ASP A 186 -20.24 -1.07 3.85
C ASP A 186 -19.34 -0.99 5.08
N THR A 187 -18.86 0.21 5.37
CA THR A 187 -17.86 0.52 6.40
C THR A 187 -18.26 -0.05 7.76
N LEU A 188 -19.48 0.17 8.20
CA LEU A 188 -19.94 -0.27 9.52
C LEU A 188 -20.02 -1.79 9.61
N ALA A 189 -20.48 -2.48 8.56
CA ALA A 189 -20.48 -3.94 8.54
C ALA A 189 -19.05 -4.51 8.46
N THR A 190 -18.17 -3.89 7.68
CA THR A 190 -16.76 -4.28 7.57
C THR A 190 -16.06 -4.13 8.92
N LEU A 191 -16.24 -3.01 9.61
CA LEU A 191 -15.67 -2.81 10.95
C LEU A 191 -16.22 -3.84 11.94
N ARG A 192 -17.55 -4.04 12.01
CA ARG A 192 -18.15 -5.07 12.90
C ARG A 192 -17.61 -6.46 12.63
N MET A 193 -17.36 -6.80 11.38
CA MET A 193 -16.83 -8.11 10.99
C MET A 193 -15.39 -8.31 11.46
N TRP A 194 -14.51 -7.35 11.16
CA TRP A 194 -13.09 -7.45 11.48
C TRP A 194 -12.78 -7.21 12.96
N SER A 195 -13.63 -6.45 13.67
CA SER A 195 -13.43 -6.13 15.08
C SER A 195 -14.08 -7.11 16.05
N ARG A 196 -14.74 -8.18 15.57
CA ARG A 196 -15.51 -9.11 16.43
C ARG A 196 -14.76 -9.59 17.68
N HIS A 197 -13.44 -9.79 17.56
CA HIS A 197 -12.58 -10.30 18.64
C HIS A 197 -11.43 -9.34 18.97
N ILE A 198 -11.53 -8.09 18.53
CA ILE A 198 -10.51 -7.04 18.71
C ILE A 198 -11.07 -5.99 19.66
N PRO A 199 -10.31 -5.56 20.69
CA PRO A 199 -10.71 -4.47 21.56
C PRO A 199 -11.00 -3.20 20.74
N PRO A 200 -12.04 -2.41 21.11
CA PRO A 200 -12.41 -1.23 20.33
C PRO A 200 -11.29 -0.18 20.17
N ASP A 201 -10.41 -0.05 21.16
CA ASP A 201 -9.24 0.83 21.15
C ASP A 201 -8.12 0.35 20.20
N HIS A 202 -8.17 -0.92 19.76
CA HIS A 202 -7.31 -1.47 18.72
C HIS A 202 -7.94 -1.41 17.31
N VAL A 203 -9.11 -0.81 17.18
CA VAL A 203 -9.77 -0.56 15.89
C VAL A 203 -9.62 0.91 15.54
N HIS A 204 -8.82 1.20 14.53
CA HIS A 204 -8.49 2.55 14.12
C HIS A 204 -9.23 2.94 12.85
N VAL A 205 -10.02 4.00 12.93
CA VAL A 205 -10.73 4.56 11.80
C VAL A 205 -10.10 5.90 11.46
N ILE A 206 -9.57 6.01 10.25
CA ILE A 206 -8.86 7.19 9.77
C ILE A 206 -9.72 7.87 8.69
N THR A 207 -10.17 9.09 8.94
CA THR A 207 -10.89 9.86 7.91
C THR A 207 -9.91 10.41 6.88
N VAL A 208 -10.29 10.36 5.60
CA VAL A 208 -9.53 11.01 4.53
C VAL A 208 -9.80 12.52 4.58
N PRO A 209 -8.75 13.38 4.70
CA PRO A 209 -8.96 14.82 4.73
C PRO A 209 -9.75 15.30 3.50
N ARG A 210 -10.78 16.09 3.70
CA ARG A 210 -11.57 16.69 2.59
C ARG A 210 -10.77 17.68 1.78
N GLN A 211 -9.89 18.41 2.46
CA GLN A 211 -9.04 19.45 1.90
C GLN A 211 -7.65 19.33 2.49
N GLY A 212 -6.68 19.89 1.79
CA GLY A 212 -5.29 19.90 2.23
C GLY A 212 -4.39 18.97 1.43
N PRO A 213 -3.12 18.93 1.79
CA PRO A 213 -2.12 18.14 1.10
C PRO A 213 -2.28 16.64 1.43
N ALA A 214 -1.82 15.78 0.52
CA ALA A 214 -1.87 14.33 0.69
C ALA A 214 -1.10 13.85 1.94
N GLU A 215 -0.10 14.62 2.36
CA GLU A 215 0.70 14.39 3.57
C GLU A 215 -0.15 14.38 4.84
N ALA A 216 -1.30 15.07 4.85
CA ALA A 216 -2.21 15.06 6.00
C ALA A 216 -2.80 13.66 6.24
N LEU A 217 -3.10 12.90 5.18
CA LEU A 217 -3.54 11.50 5.32
C LEU A 217 -2.41 10.62 5.86
N TRP A 218 -1.18 10.83 5.35
CA TRP A 218 -0.01 10.10 5.87
C TRP A 218 0.22 10.41 7.36
N ALA A 219 0.13 11.68 7.77
CA ALA A 219 0.30 12.07 9.17
C ALA A 219 -0.71 11.36 10.10
N ARG A 220 -1.99 11.27 9.67
CA ARG A 220 -3.02 10.51 10.40
C ARG A 220 -2.66 9.02 10.50
N PHE A 221 -2.20 8.42 9.41
CA PHE A 221 -1.80 7.02 9.39
C PHE A 221 -0.56 6.75 10.25
N ALA A 222 0.46 7.62 10.16
CA ALA A 222 1.68 7.54 10.97
C ALA A 222 1.38 7.65 12.48
N ALA A 223 0.40 8.48 12.87
CA ALA A 223 -0.05 8.61 14.25
C ALA A 223 -0.61 7.28 14.79
N VAL A 224 -1.37 6.53 13.99
CA VAL A 224 -1.86 5.19 14.35
C VAL A 224 -0.70 4.22 14.57
N LEU A 225 0.33 4.29 13.73
CA LEU A 225 1.52 3.42 13.86
C LEU A 225 2.44 3.85 15.02
N GLY A 226 2.23 5.03 15.61
CA GLY A 226 3.09 5.57 16.67
C GLY A 226 4.47 5.96 16.19
N ILE A 227 4.61 6.41 14.93
CA ILE A 227 5.88 6.81 14.32
C ILE A 227 5.94 8.30 14.00
N GLU A 228 7.17 8.82 13.90
CA GLU A 228 7.40 10.20 13.50
C GLU A 228 7.23 10.36 11.98
N SER A 229 6.12 10.99 11.56
CA SER A 229 5.80 11.20 10.13
C SER A 229 6.85 12.06 9.40
N SER A 230 7.53 12.99 10.10
CA SER A 230 8.56 13.86 9.56
C SER A 230 9.84 13.14 9.12
N ARG A 231 10.06 11.92 9.57
CA ARG A 231 11.20 11.07 9.16
C ARG A 231 10.93 10.24 7.91
N ILE A 232 9.76 10.40 7.33
CA ILE A 232 9.31 9.64 6.16
C ILE A 232 9.22 10.58 4.97
N ASP A 233 9.91 10.24 3.90
CA ASP A 233 9.82 10.99 2.65
C ASP A 233 8.47 10.68 2.00
N VAL A 234 7.57 11.65 2.05
CA VAL A 234 6.30 11.54 1.34
C VAL A 234 6.55 11.96 -0.11
N PRO A 235 6.50 11.02 -1.07
CA PRO A 235 6.68 11.39 -2.47
C PRO A 235 5.64 12.46 -2.81
N SER A 236 6.06 13.54 -3.48
CA SER A 236 5.14 14.51 -4.05
C SER A 236 4.11 13.73 -4.86
N ALA A 237 2.90 13.64 -4.34
CA ALA A 237 1.90 12.72 -4.82
C ALA A 237 1.72 12.96 -6.32
N ARG A 238 2.10 12.00 -7.15
CA ARG A 238 1.37 11.81 -8.40
C ARG A 238 -0.03 11.42 -7.95
N VAL A 239 -0.83 12.44 -7.76
CA VAL A 239 -2.24 12.28 -7.47
C VAL A 239 -2.73 11.27 -8.49
N ASN A 240 -3.32 10.16 -8.04
CA ASN A 240 -4.10 9.29 -8.92
C ASN A 240 -5.23 10.16 -9.47
N CYS A 241 -4.94 10.88 -10.55
CA CYS A 241 -5.86 11.84 -11.12
C CYS A 241 -7.11 11.08 -11.56
N SER A 242 -8.26 11.51 -11.07
CA SER A 242 -9.54 11.05 -11.58
C SER A 242 -9.58 11.35 -13.08
N LEU A 243 -10.19 10.47 -13.85
CA LEU A 243 -10.47 10.75 -15.24
C LEU A 243 -11.40 11.97 -15.33
N GLY A 244 -11.22 12.80 -16.34
CA GLY A 244 -12.21 13.78 -16.73
C GLY A 244 -13.50 13.09 -17.20
N LEU A 245 -14.57 13.87 -17.33
CA LEU A 245 -15.87 13.35 -17.74
C LEU A 245 -15.82 12.71 -19.14
N ALA A 246 -15.16 13.41 -20.09
CA ALA A 246 -14.99 12.93 -21.46
C ALA A 246 -14.10 11.69 -21.54
N GLU A 247 -13.02 11.66 -20.77
CA GLU A 247 -12.08 10.55 -20.74
C GLU A 247 -12.71 9.29 -20.14
N ALA A 248 -13.54 9.43 -19.11
CA ALA A 248 -14.25 8.31 -18.49
C ALA A 248 -15.30 7.73 -19.47
N GLU A 249 -16.08 8.57 -20.14
CA GLU A 249 -17.07 8.13 -21.11
C GLU A 249 -16.43 7.57 -22.37
N PHE A 250 -15.33 8.18 -22.86
CA PHE A 250 -14.54 7.61 -23.96
C PHE A 250 -14.06 6.20 -23.61
N LEU A 251 -13.45 6.01 -22.41
CA LEU A 251 -12.95 4.70 -21.99
C LEU A 251 -14.08 3.67 -21.89
N ARG A 252 -15.25 4.07 -21.37
CA ARG A 252 -16.43 3.22 -21.28
C ARG A 252 -16.88 2.75 -22.67
N ARG A 253 -17.04 3.68 -23.64
CA ARG A 253 -17.42 3.34 -25.03
C ARG A 253 -16.34 2.51 -25.73
N MET A 254 -15.08 2.79 -25.46
CA MET A 254 -13.99 1.96 -25.97
C MET A 254 -14.10 0.53 -25.45
N ASN A 255 -14.44 0.34 -24.15
CA ASN A 255 -14.64 -1.00 -23.59
C ASN A 255 -15.77 -1.78 -24.32
N GLU A 256 -16.84 -1.10 -24.74
CA GLU A 256 -17.92 -1.70 -25.54
C GLU A 256 -17.44 -2.20 -26.91
N ALA A 257 -16.43 -1.51 -27.49
CA ALA A 257 -15.88 -1.85 -28.80
C ALA A 257 -14.74 -2.86 -28.77
N LEU A 258 -14.20 -3.18 -27.58
CA LEU A 258 -13.09 -4.13 -27.44
C LEU A 258 -13.58 -5.57 -27.67
N PRO A 259 -12.75 -6.45 -28.31
CA PRO A 259 -13.12 -7.84 -28.53
C PRO A 259 -13.24 -8.61 -27.22
N ASP A 260 -14.26 -9.49 -27.12
CA ASP A 260 -14.51 -10.32 -25.92
C ASP A 260 -13.33 -11.22 -25.54
N GLY A 261 -12.57 -11.68 -26.53
CA GLY A 261 -11.43 -12.56 -26.34
C GLY A 261 -10.14 -11.88 -25.86
N MET A 262 -10.16 -10.57 -25.55
CA MET A 262 -8.97 -9.88 -25.05
C MET A 262 -8.60 -10.37 -23.64
N PRO A 263 -7.37 -10.91 -23.42
CA PRO A 263 -6.96 -11.43 -22.12
C PRO A 263 -6.90 -10.32 -21.06
N ASP A 264 -7.31 -10.63 -19.82
CA ASP A 264 -7.33 -9.67 -18.70
C ASP A 264 -5.95 -9.07 -18.39
N TRP A 265 -4.87 -9.86 -18.52
CA TRP A 265 -3.52 -9.36 -18.31
C TRP A 265 -3.14 -8.31 -19.35
N PHE A 266 -3.60 -8.47 -20.61
CA PHE A 266 -3.34 -7.52 -21.69
C PHE A 266 -4.12 -6.23 -21.47
N TYR A 267 -5.42 -6.34 -21.13
CA TYR A 267 -6.26 -5.20 -20.77
C TYR A 267 -5.65 -4.42 -19.60
N THR A 268 -5.31 -5.11 -18.51
CA THR A 268 -4.73 -4.50 -17.33
C THR A 268 -3.45 -3.73 -17.64
N ARG A 269 -2.55 -4.31 -18.41
CA ARG A 269 -1.27 -3.68 -18.74
C ARG A 269 -1.43 -2.50 -19.70
N ASN A 270 -2.18 -2.64 -20.77
CA ASN A 270 -2.19 -1.68 -21.88
C ASN A 270 -3.30 -0.65 -21.74
N ILE A 271 -4.49 -1.07 -21.31
CA ILE A 271 -5.63 -0.17 -21.18
C ILE A 271 -5.69 0.46 -19.79
N LYS A 272 -5.69 -0.33 -18.74
CA LYS A 272 -5.79 0.21 -17.39
C LYS A 272 -4.54 0.99 -16.99
N GLN A 273 -3.34 0.39 -17.08
CA GLN A 273 -2.12 1.01 -16.55
C GLN A 273 -1.55 2.09 -17.50
N ILE A 274 -1.53 1.84 -18.81
CA ILE A 274 -0.96 2.80 -19.76
C ILE A 274 -2.01 3.82 -20.15
N LEU A 275 -3.07 3.40 -20.83
CA LEU A 275 -4.03 4.34 -21.38
C LEU A 275 -4.78 5.12 -20.29
N ALA A 276 -5.41 4.44 -19.30
CA ALA A 276 -6.23 5.13 -18.31
C ALA A 276 -5.38 5.89 -17.28
N HIS A 277 -4.34 5.25 -16.70
CA HIS A 277 -3.57 5.86 -15.60
C HIS A 277 -2.41 6.78 -16.06
N GLN A 278 -1.79 6.57 -17.22
CA GLN A 278 -0.65 7.37 -17.65
C GLN A 278 -1.01 8.40 -18.72
N VAL A 279 -2.07 8.15 -19.51
CA VAL A 279 -2.46 9.02 -20.62
C VAL A 279 -3.71 9.82 -20.29
N LEU A 280 -4.85 9.17 -20.09
CA LEU A 280 -6.14 9.86 -19.94
C LEU A 280 -6.21 10.65 -18.62
N SER A 281 -5.63 10.15 -17.53
CA SER A 281 -5.64 10.83 -16.23
C SER A 281 -4.79 12.10 -16.19
N THR A 282 -3.89 12.30 -17.17
CA THR A 282 -3.03 13.49 -17.22
C THR A 282 -3.65 14.66 -17.99
N ARG A 283 -4.78 14.45 -18.67
CA ARG A 283 -5.50 15.52 -19.36
C ARG A 283 -6.14 16.44 -18.31
N SER A 284 -5.59 17.64 -18.20
CA SER A 284 -6.08 18.67 -17.30
C SER A 284 -7.27 19.43 -17.91
N ALA A 285 -8.07 20.04 -17.06
CA ALA A 285 -9.13 21.02 -17.41
C ALA A 285 -10.47 20.44 -17.95
N GLN A 286 -10.78 19.19 -17.74
CA GLN A 286 -12.11 18.68 -18.04
C GLN A 286 -13.02 18.73 -16.78
N PRO A 287 -14.35 18.93 -16.95
CA PRO A 287 -15.24 18.85 -15.79
C PRO A 287 -15.11 17.47 -15.14
N ARG A 288 -15.13 17.47 -13.82
CA ARG A 288 -15.11 16.22 -13.04
C ARG A 288 -16.51 15.60 -13.03
N LEU A 289 -16.54 14.26 -12.93
CA LEU A 289 -17.80 13.55 -12.71
C LEU A 289 -18.50 14.09 -11.47
N ALA A 290 -19.78 14.45 -11.62
CA ALA A 290 -20.64 14.92 -10.55
C ALA A 290 -21.81 13.94 -10.31
N LEU A 291 -22.47 14.06 -9.17
CA LEU A 291 -23.72 13.35 -8.90
C LEU A 291 -24.92 14.21 -9.31
N PRO A 292 -25.98 13.64 -9.87
CA PRO A 292 -27.27 14.33 -9.98
C PRO A 292 -27.78 14.69 -8.58
N THR A 293 -28.65 15.68 -8.47
CA THR A 293 -29.10 16.24 -7.18
C THR A 293 -29.67 15.19 -6.23
N ALA A 294 -30.58 14.36 -6.69
CA ALA A 294 -31.20 13.32 -5.85
C ALA A 294 -30.16 12.28 -5.36
N GLN A 295 -29.16 11.96 -6.19
CA GLN A 295 -28.10 11.04 -5.81
C GLN A 295 -27.09 11.69 -4.84
N GLN A 296 -26.90 13.00 -4.93
CA GLN A 296 -26.11 13.76 -3.98
C GLN A 296 -26.77 13.80 -2.60
N GLU A 297 -28.08 14.01 -2.55
CA GLU A 297 -28.88 13.98 -1.32
C GLU A 297 -28.80 12.59 -0.67
N TRP A 298 -29.04 11.53 -1.44
CA TRP A 298 -28.90 10.16 -0.96
C TRP A 298 -27.48 9.87 -0.44
N ALA A 299 -26.44 10.31 -1.14
CA ALA A 299 -25.06 10.12 -0.69
C ALA A 299 -24.77 10.88 0.61
N SER A 300 -25.40 12.04 0.81
CA SER A 300 -25.33 12.79 2.07
C SER A 300 -25.99 12.03 3.21
N GLU A 301 -27.17 11.47 3.00
CA GLU A 301 -27.85 10.61 3.98
C GLU A 301 -26.99 9.39 4.37
N GLN A 302 -26.37 8.70 3.39
CA GLN A 302 -25.48 7.58 3.69
C GLN A 302 -24.25 8.03 4.49
N SER A 303 -23.71 9.21 4.21
CA SER A 303 -22.60 9.78 4.96
C SER A 303 -23.00 10.16 6.40
N GLU A 304 -24.21 10.65 6.62
CA GLU A 304 -24.74 10.93 7.96
C GLU A 304 -24.97 9.64 8.76
N ILE A 305 -25.47 8.58 8.13
CA ILE A 305 -25.58 7.25 8.76
C ILE A 305 -24.20 6.75 9.17
N LEU A 306 -23.19 6.87 8.30
CA LEU A 306 -21.81 6.49 8.60
C LEU A 306 -21.25 7.34 9.75
N PHE A 307 -21.41 8.66 9.70
CA PHE A 307 -21.00 9.59 10.74
C PHE A 307 -21.59 9.20 12.10
N ALA A 308 -22.90 9.01 12.19
CA ALA A 308 -23.57 8.62 13.42
C ALA A 308 -23.08 7.25 13.93
N GLY A 309 -22.97 6.27 13.04
CA GLY A 309 -22.48 4.94 13.40
C GLY A 309 -21.04 4.93 13.93
N LEU A 310 -20.16 5.74 13.36
CA LEU A 310 -18.76 5.85 13.83
C LEU A 310 -18.63 6.66 15.12
N ARG A 311 -19.44 7.72 15.28
CA ARG A 311 -19.50 8.50 16.55
C ARG A 311 -19.92 7.62 17.72
N ASP A 312 -20.88 6.74 17.52
CA ASP A 312 -21.45 5.89 18.58
C ASP A 312 -20.58 4.63 18.81
N ALA A 313 -19.75 4.23 17.83
CA ALA A 313 -18.79 3.15 17.96
C ALA A 313 -17.58 3.64 18.76
N LYS A 314 -17.19 2.92 19.81
CA LYS A 314 -16.06 3.29 20.68
C LYS A 314 -14.70 2.97 20.05
N TYR A 315 -14.55 3.16 18.72
CA TYR A 315 -13.30 2.96 18.00
C TYR A 315 -12.35 4.14 18.18
N HIS A 316 -11.05 3.90 17.96
CA HIS A 316 -10.06 4.96 17.92
C HIS A 316 -10.16 5.75 16.61
N LEU A 317 -10.76 6.93 16.67
CA LEU A 317 -10.94 7.82 15.53
C LEU A 317 -9.71 8.73 15.36
N VAL A 318 -9.19 8.81 14.15
CA VAL A 318 -8.07 9.69 13.77
C VAL A 318 -8.48 10.57 12.60
N GLY A 319 -8.52 11.86 12.85
CA GLY A 319 -9.03 12.87 11.93
C GLY A 319 -10.31 13.51 12.42
N ASP A 320 -11.14 13.99 11.50
CA ASP A 320 -12.40 14.65 11.80
C ASP A 320 -13.56 13.89 11.13
N LEU A 321 -14.56 13.51 11.89
CA LEU A 321 -15.77 12.86 11.32
C LEU A 321 -16.50 13.75 10.32
N HIS A 322 -16.36 15.08 10.42
CA HIS A 322 -16.92 15.99 9.42
C HIS A 322 -16.30 15.83 8.03
N ASP A 323 -15.12 15.21 7.92
CA ASP A 323 -14.55 14.82 6.63
C ASP A 323 -15.47 13.86 5.84
N LEU A 324 -16.37 13.15 6.52
CA LEU A 324 -17.29 12.20 5.92
C LEU A 324 -18.55 12.88 5.33
N LEU A 325 -18.83 14.11 5.72
CA LEU A 325 -20.01 14.83 5.19
C LEU A 325 -19.61 15.44 3.83
N PRO A 326 -20.27 15.04 2.74
CA PRO A 326 -19.91 15.57 1.43
C PRO A 326 -20.16 17.07 1.35
N PRO A 327 -19.35 17.82 0.58
CA PRO A 327 -19.62 19.22 0.34
C PRO A 327 -20.95 19.39 -0.40
N PRO A 328 -21.62 20.52 -0.25
CA PRO A 328 -22.80 20.84 -1.06
C PRO A 328 -22.51 20.65 -2.55
N ALA A 329 -23.51 20.22 -3.30
CA ALA A 329 -23.37 20.09 -4.75
C ALA A 329 -22.95 21.44 -5.35
N SER A 330 -21.82 21.45 -6.06
CA SER A 330 -21.33 22.64 -6.75
C SER A 330 -21.47 22.47 -8.26
N GLY A 331 -22.16 23.39 -8.88
CA GLY A 331 -22.32 23.41 -10.33
C GLY A 331 -23.50 22.57 -10.87
N ARG A 332 -23.73 22.70 -12.18
CA ARG A 332 -24.76 21.95 -12.90
C ARG A 332 -24.26 20.53 -13.17
N TYR A 333 -25.10 19.55 -12.87
CA TYR A 333 -24.84 18.16 -13.28
C TYR A 333 -24.78 18.06 -14.82
N VAL A 334 -23.78 17.35 -15.31
CA VAL A 334 -23.63 16.97 -16.72
C VAL A 334 -23.49 15.45 -16.77
N SER A 335 -24.41 14.79 -17.47
CA SER A 335 -24.35 13.34 -17.68
C SER A 335 -23.14 12.97 -18.55
N PRO A 336 -22.36 11.93 -18.23
CA PRO A 336 -21.34 11.40 -19.12
C PRO A 336 -21.87 11.06 -20.50
N ALA A 337 -23.11 10.56 -20.60
CA ALA A 337 -23.75 10.23 -21.87
C ALA A 337 -24.00 11.46 -22.77
N SER A 338 -24.09 12.66 -22.19
CA SER A 338 -24.31 13.93 -22.91
C SER A 338 -23.02 14.67 -23.27
N VAL A 339 -21.85 14.07 -23.07
CA VAL A 339 -20.57 14.66 -23.47
C VAL A 339 -20.56 14.91 -24.99
N PRO A 340 -20.21 16.13 -25.45
CA PRO A 340 -20.16 16.45 -26.86
C PRO A 340 -19.23 15.52 -27.63
N THR A 341 -19.67 15.09 -28.83
CA THR A 341 -18.90 14.18 -29.69
C THR A 341 -17.47 14.70 -29.97
N GLN A 342 -17.31 16.03 -30.08
CA GLN A 342 -15.98 16.63 -30.27
C GLN A 342 -15.03 16.33 -29.11
N GLN A 343 -15.49 16.42 -27.87
CA GLN A 343 -14.65 16.10 -26.68
C GLN A 343 -14.28 14.61 -26.61
N LEU A 344 -15.21 13.73 -27.01
CA LEU A 344 -14.90 12.30 -27.13
C LEU A 344 -13.87 12.03 -28.23
N LEU A 345 -13.99 12.72 -29.39
CA LEU A 345 -13.03 12.63 -30.47
C LEU A 345 -11.64 13.12 -30.05
N ASP A 346 -11.58 14.25 -29.32
CA ASP A 346 -10.32 14.78 -28.79
C ASP A 346 -9.65 13.80 -27.81
N ALA A 347 -10.44 13.14 -26.97
CA ALA A 347 -9.94 12.10 -26.08
C ALA A 347 -9.44 10.88 -26.86
N ALA A 348 -10.16 10.46 -27.91
CA ALA A 348 -9.81 9.34 -28.77
C ALA A 348 -8.52 9.59 -29.56
N VAL A 349 -8.37 10.77 -30.17
CA VAL A 349 -7.16 11.16 -30.92
C VAL A 349 -5.94 11.18 -30.00
N HIS A 350 -6.08 11.76 -28.81
CA HIS A 350 -5.01 11.78 -27.81
C HIS A 350 -4.62 10.36 -27.36
N ALA A 351 -5.60 9.51 -27.10
CA ALA A 351 -5.40 8.11 -26.74
C ALA A 351 -4.67 7.33 -27.83
N ALA A 352 -5.10 7.48 -29.09
CA ALA A 352 -4.49 6.82 -30.24
C ALA A 352 -3.03 7.26 -30.44
N ALA A 353 -2.76 8.58 -30.39
CA ALA A 353 -1.41 9.13 -30.51
C ALA A 353 -0.48 8.62 -29.39
N ALA A 354 -0.95 8.59 -28.14
CA ALA A 354 -0.16 8.10 -27.02
C ALA A 354 0.11 6.59 -27.09
N LEU A 355 -0.86 5.79 -27.52
CA LEU A 355 -0.66 4.35 -27.72
C LEU A 355 0.32 4.08 -28.87
N ALA A 356 0.24 4.86 -29.98
CA ALA A 356 1.19 4.76 -31.07
C ALA A 356 2.63 5.13 -30.64
N ASP A 357 2.80 6.21 -29.85
CA ASP A 357 4.09 6.58 -29.28
C ASP A 357 4.62 5.48 -28.32
N HIS A 358 3.75 4.93 -27.48
CA HIS A 358 4.12 3.82 -26.59
C HIS A 358 4.60 2.60 -27.37
N GLN A 359 3.89 2.23 -28.43
CA GLN A 359 4.23 1.12 -29.32
C GLN A 359 5.57 1.39 -30.05
N PHE A 360 5.75 2.62 -30.53
CA PHE A 360 6.99 3.03 -31.19
C PHE A 360 8.18 2.91 -30.27
N ARG A 361 8.09 3.44 -29.04
CA ARG A 361 9.16 3.33 -28.03
C ARG A 361 9.42 1.89 -27.60
N ALA A 362 8.39 1.06 -27.52
CA ALA A 362 8.54 -0.35 -27.17
C ALA A 362 9.28 -1.14 -28.28
N SER A 363 9.04 -0.80 -29.56
CA SER A 363 9.69 -1.41 -30.73
C SER A 363 11.06 -0.81 -31.06
N HIS A 364 11.35 0.40 -30.60
CA HIS A 364 12.63 1.10 -30.78
C HIS A 364 13.21 1.48 -29.42
N PRO A 365 13.65 0.49 -28.61
CA PRO A 365 14.27 0.80 -27.34
C PRO A 365 15.50 1.68 -27.58
N VAL A 366 15.43 2.94 -27.15
CA VAL A 366 16.62 3.81 -27.10
C VAL A 366 17.67 3.03 -26.31
N ARG A 367 18.78 2.67 -26.97
CA ARG A 367 19.94 2.10 -26.26
C ARG A 367 20.31 3.13 -25.19
N ALA A 368 19.93 2.85 -23.94
CA ALA A 368 20.41 3.63 -22.82
C ALA A 368 21.93 3.63 -22.95
N GLU A 369 22.55 4.82 -23.09
CA GLU A 369 24.00 4.94 -22.95
C GLU A 369 24.40 4.15 -21.71
N PRO A 370 25.42 3.31 -21.78
CA PRO A 370 25.85 2.52 -20.64
C PRO A 370 26.17 3.49 -19.51
N GLN A 371 25.24 3.65 -18.57
CA GLN A 371 25.53 4.39 -17.34
C GLN A 371 26.78 3.78 -16.76
N ARG A 372 27.86 4.59 -16.70
CA ARG A 372 29.11 4.18 -16.05
C ARG A 372 28.77 3.46 -14.76
N PRO A 373 29.32 2.28 -14.51
CA PRO A 373 28.90 1.45 -13.39
C PRO A 373 29.10 2.21 -12.08
N ARG A 374 28.00 2.67 -11.51
CA ARG A 374 28.00 3.14 -10.12
C ARG A 374 28.41 1.95 -9.28
N GLY A 375 29.47 2.13 -8.52
CA GLY A 375 30.34 1.22 -7.79
C GLY A 375 29.83 -0.18 -7.45
N LEU A 376 30.77 -1.08 -7.16
CA LEU A 376 30.59 -2.50 -6.80
C LEU A 376 29.41 -2.81 -5.86
N ARG A 377 29.00 -1.88 -4.98
CA ARG A 377 27.86 -2.00 -4.08
C ARG A 377 26.49 -2.14 -4.79
N GLN A 378 26.29 -1.45 -5.92
CA GLN A 378 25.03 -1.51 -6.67
C GLN A 378 24.94 -2.77 -7.56
N ARG A 379 26.08 -3.38 -7.91
CA ARG A 379 26.14 -4.69 -8.58
C ARG A 379 25.80 -5.83 -7.62
N ALA A 380 26.28 -5.76 -6.38
CA ALA A 380 25.92 -6.72 -5.35
C ALA A 380 24.42 -6.73 -5.08
N SER A 381 23.79 -5.57 -4.88
CA SER A 381 22.34 -5.50 -4.63
C SER A 381 21.47 -6.01 -5.79
N LYS A 382 21.91 -5.83 -7.05
CA LYS A 382 21.18 -6.38 -8.22
C LYS A 382 21.38 -7.89 -8.37
N LEU A 383 22.57 -8.41 -8.05
CA LEU A 383 22.84 -9.86 -8.04
C LEU A 383 22.11 -10.54 -6.87
N GLU A 384 22.10 -9.92 -5.70
CA GLU A 384 21.34 -10.36 -4.53
C GLU A 384 19.84 -10.38 -4.83
N TRP A 385 19.31 -9.34 -5.49
CA TRP A 385 17.92 -9.29 -5.93
C TRP A 385 17.58 -10.39 -6.96
N ALA A 386 18.48 -10.65 -7.93
CA ALA A 386 18.31 -11.66 -8.96
C ALA A 386 18.40 -13.09 -8.38
N VAL A 387 19.31 -13.32 -7.43
CA VAL A 387 19.46 -14.61 -6.74
C VAL A 387 18.30 -14.90 -5.80
N LEU A 388 17.82 -13.89 -5.06
CA LEU A 388 16.68 -14.03 -4.14
C LEU A 388 15.32 -14.15 -4.85
N ASN A 389 15.20 -13.60 -6.07
CA ASN A 389 13.96 -13.66 -6.86
C ASN A 389 13.97 -14.68 -8.01
N GLY A 390 15.06 -15.43 -8.20
CA GLY A 390 15.14 -16.51 -9.17
C GLY A 390 14.14 -17.62 -8.82
N LEU A 391 13.35 -18.06 -9.80
CA LEU A 391 12.35 -19.13 -9.67
C LEU A 391 12.91 -20.43 -9.06
N TRP A 392 14.20 -20.67 -9.19
CA TRP A 392 14.91 -21.82 -8.65
C TRP A 392 15.11 -21.75 -7.14
N THR A 393 15.43 -20.58 -6.60
CA THR A 393 15.59 -20.38 -5.16
C THR A 393 14.25 -20.46 -4.43
N ARG A 394 13.14 -20.00 -5.03
CA ARG A 394 11.79 -20.16 -4.46
C ARG A 394 11.40 -21.65 -4.32
N ARG A 395 11.61 -22.47 -5.34
CA ARG A 395 11.29 -23.93 -5.31
C ARG A 395 12.18 -24.70 -4.33
N LEU A 396 13.49 -24.44 -4.31
CA LEU A 396 14.43 -25.10 -3.38
C LEU A 396 14.14 -24.72 -1.92
N LEU A 397 13.86 -23.44 -1.65
CA LEU A 397 13.58 -22.94 -0.30
C LEU A 397 12.21 -23.40 0.21
N HIS A 398 11.24 -23.67 -0.67
CA HIS A 398 9.95 -24.20 -0.27
C HIS A 398 10.03 -25.70 0.09
N ASN A 399 10.75 -26.48 -0.71
CA ASN A 399 10.88 -27.94 -0.48
C ASN A 399 11.86 -28.33 0.63
N THR A 400 12.71 -27.40 1.11
CA THR A 400 13.72 -27.69 2.15
C THR A 400 13.46 -26.98 3.47
N SER A 401 12.29 -26.39 3.64
CA SER A 401 11.91 -25.62 4.84
C SER A 401 11.93 -26.41 6.14
N HIS A 402 11.92 -27.75 6.08
CA HIS A 402 11.94 -28.65 7.25
C HIS A 402 13.36 -29.07 7.67
N LEU A 403 14.39 -28.72 6.92
CA LEU A 403 15.76 -29.11 7.26
C LEU A 403 16.41 -28.04 8.18
N ALA A 404 16.79 -28.46 9.39
CA ALA A 404 17.39 -27.61 10.41
C ALA A 404 18.60 -26.76 9.97
N PRO A 405 19.52 -27.25 9.09
CA PRO A 405 20.65 -26.48 8.58
C PRO A 405 20.23 -25.29 7.70
N VAL A 406 19.16 -25.46 6.89
CA VAL A 406 18.64 -24.42 5.99
C VAL A 406 17.99 -23.28 6.78
N ARG A 407 17.36 -23.59 7.92
CA ARG A 407 16.85 -22.57 8.85
C ARG A 407 17.94 -21.70 9.43
N ARG A 408 19.11 -22.27 9.82
CA ARG A 408 20.27 -21.52 10.35
C ARG A 408 20.89 -20.64 9.28
N LEU A 409 21.04 -21.13 8.07
CA LEU A 409 21.56 -20.34 6.94
C LEU A 409 20.66 -19.15 6.59
N ARG A 410 19.36 -19.32 6.65
CA ARG A 410 18.39 -18.21 6.45
C ARG A 410 18.53 -17.10 7.49
N VAL A 411 18.72 -17.47 8.76
CA VAL A 411 18.91 -16.50 9.85
C VAL A 411 20.25 -15.76 9.66
N VAL A 412 21.32 -16.45 9.31
CA VAL A 412 22.65 -15.86 9.08
C VAL A 412 22.63 -14.91 7.88
N ILE A 413 22.03 -15.32 6.76
CA ILE A 413 21.91 -14.46 5.57
C ILE A 413 21.04 -13.24 5.87
N TRP A 414 19.95 -13.40 6.61
CA TRP A 414 19.10 -12.28 7.03
C TRP A 414 19.83 -11.32 7.97
N CYS A 415 20.56 -11.83 8.97
CA CYS A 415 21.38 -11.02 9.87
C CYS A 415 22.50 -10.26 9.14
N LEU A 416 23.14 -10.87 8.13
CA LEU A 416 24.17 -10.24 7.33
C LEU A 416 23.59 -9.16 6.38
N LEU A 417 22.37 -9.32 5.89
CA LEU A 417 21.71 -8.38 4.99
C LEU A 417 21.05 -7.20 5.72
N THR A 418 20.59 -7.41 6.95
CA THR A 418 19.88 -6.37 7.73
C THR A 418 20.78 -5.59 8.69
N HIS A 419 22.03 -6.06 8.96
CA HIS A 419 23.01 -5.37 9.78
C HIS A 419 24.35 -5.20 9.05
N PRO A 420 24.49 -4.26 8.10
CA PRO A 420 25.80 -3.88 7.60
C PRO A 420 26.53 -3.01 8.63
N ALA A 421 27.50 -3.64 9.30
CA ALA A 421 28.68 -3.00 9.90
C ALA A 421 28.47 -2.03 11.09
N ARG A 422 28.56 -2.56 12.29
CA ARG A 422 29.28 -1.89 13.37
C ARG A 422 30.42 -2.80 13.82
N HIS A 423 31.54 -2.75 13.09
CA HIS A 423 32.90 -3.04 13.60
C HIS A 423 33.90 -2.47 12.61
N ARG A 424 34.26 -1.22 12.80
CA ARG A 424 35.65 -0.78 12.51
C ARG A 424 36.37 -0.78 13.84
N PRO A 425 37.45 -1.52 14.01
CA PRO A 425 38.34 -1.29 15.15
C PRO A 425 39.01 0.06 14.96
N ASN A 426 39.01 0.84 16.04
CA ASN A 426 39.70 2.12 16.16
C ASN A 426 41.22 1.84 16.12
N PRO A 427 41.99 2.42 15.17
CA PRO A 427 43.46 2.32 15.18
C PRO A 427 44.02 3.47 16.02
N ALA A 428 43.92 3.37 17.33
CA ALA A 428 44.61 4.26 18.23
C ALA A 428 44.86 3.53 19.56
N VAL A 429 45.77 2.60 19.60
CA VAL A 429 46.67 2.24 20.71
C VAL A 429 47.75 1.28 20.15
N ALA A 430 48.86 1.80 19.71
CA ALA A 430 50.19 1.18 19.72
C ALA A 430 51.16 2.34 19.56
N GLY A 431 51.45 2.96 20.68
CA GLY A 431 52.59 3.83 20.87
C GLY A 431 53.75 3.00 21.39
N ASP A 432 54.91 3.46 21.00
CA ASP A 432 56.23 3.24 21.59
C ASP A 432 56.90 1.88 21.42
N LEU A 433 57.87 1.86 20.55
CA LEU A 433 59.28 1.68 20.95
C LEU A 433 60.24 1.70 19.74
N VAL A 434 61.26 2.58 19.86
CA VAL A 434 62.70 2.49 19.41
C VAL A 434 63.05 3.15 18.08
N ASP A 435 63.76 4.25 18.32
CA ASP A 435 65.04 4.76 17.77
C ASP A 435 65.29 4.99 16.27
N GLY A 436 65.80 6.21 16.07
CA GLY A 436 67.12 6.43 15.47
C GLY A 436 67.15 7.14 14.11
N GLY A 437 67.58 8.42 14.13
CA GLY A 437 68.52 8.88 13.11
C GLY A 437 68.05 9.81 12.00
N GLY A 438 68.29 11.11 12.15
CA GLY A 438 69.18 11.79 11.19
C GLY A 438 68.52 12.74 10.16
N GLU A 439 68.68 14.03 10.43
CA GLU A 439 69.10 15.12 9.52
C GLU A 439 68.15 15.75 8.47
N ASN A 440 67.75 16.98 8.78
CA ASN A 440 68.10 18.24 8.11
C ASN A 440 67.72 18.46 6.63
N ARG A 441 66.82 19.42 6.41
CA ARG A 441 67.06 20.69 5.68
C ARG A 441 65.76 21.27 5.13
N THR A 442 65.39 22.43 5.65
CA THR A 442 64.63 23.49 4.99
C THR A 442 65.50 24.19 3.93
N PRO A 443 65.04 25.19 3.10
CA PRO A 443 63.83 26.01 3.14
C PRO A 443 63.17 26.38 1.76
N SER A 444 62.06 27.07 1.87
CA SER A 444 61.31 28.00 0.98
C SER A 444 62.14 28.86 -0.04
N PRO A 445 61.56 29.79 -0.84
CA PRO A 445 60.21 30.08 -1.31
C PRO A 445 60.14 30.59 -2.80
N GLY A 446 58.95 30.95 -3.30
CA GLY A 446 58.86 31.85 -4.46
C GLY A 446 57.55 31.72 -5.25
N ARG A 447 56.57 32.60 -5.04
CA ARG A 447 56.14 33.81 -5.77
C ARG A 447 55.82 33.64 -7.28
N GLY A 448 54.63 34.07 -7.58
CA GLY A 448 54.31 34.79 -8.81
C GLY A 448 52.96 34.43 -9.42
N ARG A 449 51.88 35.13 -9.17
CA ARG A 449 51.28 36.25 -9.90
C ARG A 449 50.68 35.89 -11.29
N ILE A 450 49.38 36.01 -11.42
CA ILE A 450 48.58 37.06 -12.11
C ILE A 450 48.02 36.72 -13.51
N ARG A 451 46.70 37.04 -13.67
CA ARG A 451 45.84 37.50 -14.77
C ARG A 451 45.13 36.40 -15.54
N ALA A 452 43.81 36.36 -15.59
CA ALA A 452 42.73 37.30 -15.96
C ALA A 452 42.49 37.36 -17.48
N ARG A 453 41.18 37.22 -17.80
CA ARG A 453 40.45 37.54 -19.05
C ARG A 453 40.48 36.44 -20.13
N THR A 454 39.41 36.07 -20.65
CA THR A 454 38.14 36.70 -21.09
C THR A 454 37.00 35.75 -20.90
#